data_d4b9e0737cdd195265d52463143c21be
#
_entry.id   d4b9e0737cdd195265d52463143c21be
#
_cell.length_a   1.000
_cell.length_b   1.000
_cell.length_c   1.000
_cell.angle_alpha   90.00
_cell.angle_beta   90.00
_cell.angle_gamma   90.00
#
_symmetry.space_group_name_H-M   'P 1'
#
loop_
_entity.id
_entity.type
_entity.pdbx_description
1 polymer ?
#
loop_
_entity_poly.entity_id
_entity_poly.type
_entity_poly.pdbx_seq_one_letter_code
_entity_poly.pdbx_strand_id
1 'polypeptide(L)'
;MERAVLLYTTYPSIVEAEEAGRLIVEKRLAACVNILPGMISHYWWEGKIERGEEVVMIIKTRASLAEAVRAKVKENHSYTTPAVLVLPVESVDPAYHKWIVEETNS
;
A
#
# COMPACT_ATOMS: atom_id res chain seq x y z
N MET A 1 6.52 7.08 20.51
CA MET A 1 5.52 6.84 19.45
C MET A 1 6.11 5.87 18.44
N GLU A 2 5.36 4.86 18.03
CA GLU A 2 5.92 3.88 17.14
C GLU A 2 6.17 4.44 15.74
N ARG A 3 7.08 3.79 15.01
CA ARG A 3 7.49 4.24 13.67
C ARG A 3 6.35 4.19 12.67
N ALA A 4 6.28 5.19 11.79
CA ALA A 4 5.43 5.16 10.62
C ALA A 4 6.12 4.36 9.51
N VAL A 5 5.34 3.69 8.70
CA VAL A 5 5.84 2.98 7.51
C VAL A 5 4.93 3.26 6.33
N LEU A 6 5.48 3.08 5.14
CA LEU A 6 4.70 3.08 3.90
C LEU A 6 4.69 1.66 3.38
N LEU A 7 3.57 1.25 2.78
CA LEU A 7 3.56 0.06 1.94
C LEU A 7 3.29 0.50 0.51
N TYR A 8 4.04 -0.08 -0.40
CA TYR A 8 3.91 0.17 -1.83
C TYR A 8 3.33 -1.08 -2.48
N THR A 9 2.27 -0.92 -3.25
CA THR A 9 1.69 -2.00 -4.03
C THR A 9 1.14 -1.45 -5.35
N THR A 10 0.86 -2.33 -6.29
CA THR A 10 0.33 -1.92 -7.60
C THR A 10 -0.88 -2.76 -7.96
N TYR A 11 -1.76 -2.19 -8.76
CA TYR A 11 -3.00 -2.84 -9.19
C TYR A 11 -3.20 -2.63 -10.69
N PRO A 12 -3.98 -3.50 -11.35
CA PRO A 12 -4.23 -3.34 -12.78
C PRO A 12 -5.22 -2.24 -13.11
N SER A 13 -6.00 -1.76 -12.14
CA SER A 13 -7.02 -0.73 -12.38
C SER A 13 -7.26 0.14 -11.16
N ILE A 14 -7.79 1.33 -11.41
CA ILE A 14 -8.20 2.25 -10.34
C ILE A 14 -9.28 1.62 -9.48
N VAL A 15 -10.24 0.93 -10.10
CA VAL A 15 -11.36 0.30 -9.38
C VAL A 15 -10.84 -0.70 -8.33
N GLU A 16 -9.93 -1.58 -8.74
CA GLU A 16 -9.38 -2.57 -7.81
C GLU A 16 -8.60 -1.90 -6.69
N ALA A 17 -7.77 -0.90 -7.03
CA ALA A 17 -7.00 -0.16 -6.03
C ALA A 17 -7.91 0.55 -5.03
N GLU A 18 -8.98 1.20 -5.51
CA GLU A 18 -9.91 1.90 -4.64
C GLU A 18 -10.65 0.94 -3.71
N GLU A 19 -11.09 -0.19 -4.21
CA GLU A 19 -11.77 -1.19 -3.38
C GLU A 19 -10.88 -1.69 -2.27
N ALA A 20 -9.64 -2.04 -2.61
CA ALA A 20 -8.68 -2.53 -1.63
C ALA A 20 -8.29 -1.44 -0.62
N GLY A 21 -8.00 -0.25 -1.11
CA GLY A 21 -7.57 0.86 -0.26
C GLY A 21 -8.66 1.32 0.68
N ARG A 22 -9.88 1.41 0.20
CA ARG A 22 -11.01 1.80 1.03
C ARG A 22 -11.23 0.82 2.18
N LEU A 23 -11.17 -0.47 1.87
CA LEU A 23 -11.33 -1.51 2.89
C LEU A 23 -10.27 -1.40 3.97
N ILE A 24 -9.02 -1.19 3.58
CA ILE A 24 -7.89 -1.06 4.51
C ILE A 24 -8.08 0.15 5.44
N VAL A 25 -8.51 1.27 4.89
CA VAL A 25 -8.76 2.48 5.67
C VAL A 25 -9.98 2.31 6.58
N GLU A 26 -11.07 1.74 6.07
CA GLU A 26 -12.27 1.50 6.87
C GLU A 26 -11.99 0.61 8.08
N LYS A 27 -11.10 -0.36 7.92
CA LYS A 27 -10.72 -1.27 9.01
C LYS A 27 -9.68 -0.70 9.95
N ARG A 28 -9.29 0.55 9.75
CA ARG A 28 -8.28 1.22 10.59
C ARG A 28 -6.90 0.55 10.53
N LEU A 29 -6.62 -0.18 9.47
CA LEU A 29 -5.31 -0.77 9.26
C LEU A 29 -4.32 0.24 8.70
N ALA A 30 -4.82 1.29 8.09
CA ALA A 30 -4.00 2.40 7.60
C ALA A 30 -4.75 3.71 7.83
N ALA A 31 -4.00 4.78 8.02
CA ALA A 31 -4.58 6.11 8.18
C ALA A 31 -4.98 6.68 6.81
N CYS A 32 -4.27 6.28 5.77
CA CYS A 32 -4.44 6.89 4.45
C CYS A 32 -3.89 5.97 3.38
N VAL A 33 -4.53 5.98 2.21
CA VAL A 33 -3.95 5.40 1.00
C VAL A 33 -3.95 6.47 -0.08
N ASN A 34 -2.89 6.49 -0.89
CA ASN A 34 -2.81 7.36 -2.06
C ASN A 34 -2.78 6.48 -3.30
N ILE A 35 -3.58 6.82 -4.28
CA ILE A 35 -3.71 6.03 -5.50
C ILE A 35 -3.26 6.90 -6.68
N LEU A 36 -2.27 6.39 -7.43
CA LEU A 36 -1.65 7.11 -8.54
C LEU A 36 -1.80 6.29 -9.81
N PRO A 37 -2.70 6.66 -10.70
CA PRO A 37 -2.84 5.96 -11.98
C PRO A 37 -1.75 6.39 -12.96
N GLY A 38 -1.62 5.62 -14.04
CA GLY A 38 -0.74 5.98 -15.14
C GLY A 38 0.71 5.58 -14.99
N MET A 39 1.03 4.69 -14.08
CA MET A 39 2.39 4.17 -13.96
C MET A 39 2.66 3.17 -15.08
N ILE A 40 3.83 3.28 -15.70
CA ILE A 40 4.27 2.32 -16.71
C ILE A 40 5.38 1.48 -16.12
N SER A 41 5.22 0.16 -16.23
CA SER A 41 6.19 -0.79 -15.71
C SER A 41 6.81 -1.60 -16.84
N HIS A 42 8.12 -1.83 -16.77
CA HIS A 42 8.82 -2.77 -17.62
C HIS A 42 9.44 -3.81 -16.70
N TYR A 43 9.14 -5.08 -16.92
CA TYR A 43 9.55 -6.12 -15.97
C TYR A 43 9.72 -7.46 -16.66
N TRP A 44 10.50 -8.33 -16.03
CA TRP A 44 10.66 -9.71 -16.46
C TRP A 44 9.51 -10.55 -15.93
N TRP A 45 8.89 -11.29 -16.82
CA TRP A 45 7.85 -12.25 -16.45
C TRP A 45 7.92 -13.44 -17.38
N GLU A 46 8.11 -14.63 -16.80
CA GLU A 46 8.20 -15.90 -17.54
C GLU A 46 9.19 -15.84 -18.71
N GLY A 47 10.36 -15.28 -18.46
CA GLY A 47 11.44 -15.24 -19.44
C GLY A 47 11.34 -14.15 -20.48
N LYS A 48 10.37 -13.24 -20.36
CA LYS A 48 10.17 -12.16 -21.33
C LYS A 48 10.08 -10.81 -20.62
N ILE A 49 10.43 -9.77 -21.35
CA ILE A 49 10.22 -8.39 -20.87
C ILE A 49 8.80 -7.99 -21.24
N GLU A 50 8.03 -7.64 -20.24
CA GLU A 50 6.66 -7.18 -20.41
C GLU A 50 6.59 -5.67 -20.13
N ARG A 51 5.62 -5.02 -20.76
CA ARG A 51 5.27 -3.63 -20.47
C ARG A 51 3.83 -3.62 -19.99
N GLY A 52 3.57 -2.95 -18.88
CA GLY A 52 2.22 -2.82 -18.37
C GLY A 52 1.93 -1.41 -17.90
N GLU A 53 0.67 -1.04 -17.92
CA GLU A 53 0.21 0.17 -17.26
C GLU A 53 -0.46 -0.25 -15.96
N GLU A 54 -0.07 0.38 -14.88
CA GLU A 54 -0.54 0.00 -13.56
C GLU A 54 -0.91 1.20 -12.72
N VAL A 55 -1.61 0.93 -11.63
CA VAL A 55 -2.00 1.94 -10.65
C VAL A 55 -1.20 1.68 -9.39
N VAL A 56 -0.51 2.69 -8.90
CA VAL A 56 0.25 2.59 -7.65
C VAL A 56 -0.66 2.91 -6.49
N MET A 57 -0.54 2.15 -5.41
CA MET A 57 -1.14 2.52 -4.14
C MET A 57 -0.06 2.61 -3.07
N ILE A 58 -0.02 3.76 -2.40
CA ILE A 58 0.89 3.99 -1.28
C ILE A 58 0.03 4.02 -0.02
N ILE A 59 0.35 3.14 0.92
CA ILE A 59 -0.43 2.96 2.15
C ILE A 59 0.39 3.51 3.31
N LYS A 60 -0.21 4.38 4.11
CA LYS A 60 0.46 5.00 5.25
C LYS A 60 -0.09 4.44 6.54
N THR A 61 0.78 3.81 7.33
CA THR A 61 0.38 3.18 8.58
C THR A 61 1.56 3.18 9.57
N ARG A 62 1.40 2.47 10.65
CA ARG A 62 2.47 2.30 11.65
C ARG A 62 3.05 0.90 11.57
N ALA A 63 4.27 0.77 12.03
CA ALA A 63 5.05 -0.46 11.87
C ALA A 63 4.32 -1.71 12.36
N SER A 64 3.62 -1.64 13.48
CA SER A 64 2.94 -2.80 14.05
C SER A 64 1.79 -3.33 13.19
N LEU A 65 1.29 -2.54 12.25
CA LEU A 65 0.19 -2.95 11.36
C LEU A 65 0.66 -3.36 9.98
N ALA A 66 1.96 -3.26 9.69
CA ALA A 66 2.49 -3.55 8.36
C ALA A 66 2.12 -4.96 7.87
N GLU A 67 2.26 -5.98 8.72
CA GLU A 67 1.96 -7.35 8.31
C GLU A 67 0.46 -7.58 8.10
N ALA A 68 -0.39 -6.95 8.91
CA ALA A 68 -1.83 -7.03 8.73
C ALA A 68 -2.25 -6.38 7.40
N VAL A 69 -1.63 -5.25 7.04
CA VAL A 69 -1.88 -4.59 5.76
C VAL A 69 -1.41 -5.47 4.61
N ARG A 70 -0.20 -6.03 4.71
CA ARG A 70 0.32 -6.93 3.68
C ARG A 70 -0.64 -8.09 3.44
N ALA A 71 -1.11 -8.73 4.51
CA ALA A 71 -2.03 -9.85 4.42
C ALA A 71 -3.33 -9.44 3.73
N LYS A 72 -3.86 -8.27 4.08
CA LYS A 72 -5.11 -7.77 3.49
C LYS A 72 -4.94 -7.46 2.00
N VAL A 73 -3.82 -6.88 1.59
CA VAL A 73 -3.51 -6.62 0.19
C VAL A 73 -3.47 -7.93 -0.60
N LYS A 74 -2.75 -8.92 -0.09
CA LYS A 74 -2.59 -10.21 -0.78
C LYS A 74 -3.91 -10.98 -0.86
N GLU A 75 -4.72 -10.89 0.17
CA GLU A 75 -5.98 -11.62 0.26
C GLU A 75 -6.93 -11.30 -0.89
N ASN A 76 -6.97 -10.03 -1.30
CA ASN A 76 -7.92 -9.56 -2.31
C ASN A 76 -7.29 -9.16 -3.63
N HIS A 77 -6.01 -9.44 -3.83
CA HIS A 77 -5.31 -9.00 -5.03
C HIS A 77 -5.56 -9.92 -6.22
N SER A 78 -5.78 -9.34 -7.40
CA SER A 78 -6.00 -10.13 -8.61
C SER A 78 -4.71 -10.75 -9.17
N TYR A 79 -3.53 -10.20 -8.79
CA TYR A 79 -2.25 -10.77 -9.21
C TYR A 79 -1.91 -11.99 -8.35
N THR A 80 -1.30 -12.98 -8.98
CA THR A 80 -0.79 -14.16 -8.27
C THR A 80 0.37 -13.77 -7.35
N THR A 81 1.23 -12.87 -7.83
CA THR A 81 2.42 -12.42 -7.09
C THR A 81 2.44 -10.89 -7.07
N PRO A 82 1.65 -10.27 -6.20
CA PRO A 82 1.62 -8.81 -6.15
C PRO A 82 2.88 -8.23 -5.52
N ALA A 83 3.27 -7.04 -5.98
CA ALA A 83 4.33 -6.28 -5.33
C ALA A 83 3.77 -5.74 -4.01
N VAL A 84 4.38 -6.11 -2.89
CA VAL A 84 4.04 -5.57 -1.58
C VAL A 84 5.34 -5.29 -0.86
N LEU A 85 5.73 -4.02 -0.84
CA LEU A 85 6.98 -3.60 -0.23
C LEU A 85 6.69 -2.72 0.98
N VAL A 86 7.41 -2.97 2.07
CA VAL A 86 7.31 -2.14 3.27
C VAL A 86 8.52 -1.21 3.28
N LEU A 87 8.26 0.08 3.31
CA LEU A 87 9.30 1.09 3.32
C LEU A 87 9.32 1.79 4.68
N PRO A 88 10.43 1.74 5.41
CA PRO A 88 10.53 2.47 6.67
C PRO A 88 10.60 3.97 6.38
N VAL A 89 9.93 4.74 7.23
CA VAL A 89 9.97 6.20 7.13
C VAL A 89 10.95 6.72 8.16
N GLU A 90 12.00 7.38 7.71
CA GLU A 90 13.04 7.87 8.59
C GLU A 90 12.56 9.02 9.48
N SER A 91 11.77 9.90 8.91
CA SER A 91 11.31 11.11 9.61
C SER A 91 9.91 11.48 9.14
N VAL A 92 9.08 11.91 10.06
CA VAL A 92 7.71 12.36 9.79
C VAL A 92 7.49 13.63 10.60
N ASP A 93 6.81 14.60 10.00
CA ASP A 93 6.36 15.75 10.76
C ASP A 93 5.58 15.28 11.99
N PRO A 94 5.87 15.78 13.20
CA PRO A 94 5.25 15.26 14.43
C PRO A 94 3.72 15.27 14.42
N ALA A 95 3.10 16.30 13.88
CA ALA A 95 1.64 16.39 13.85
C ALA A 95 1.05 15.33 12.93
N TYR A 96 1.70 15.08 11.78
CA TYR A 96 1.25 14.08 10.84
C TYR A 96 1.43 12.66 11.39
N HIS A 97 2.55 12.43 12.07
CA HIS A 97 2.84 11.14 12.72
C HIS A 97 1.76 10.82 13.77
N LYS A 98 1.42 11.81 14.59
CA LYS A 98 0.37 11.65 15.59
C LYS A 98 -0.95 11.27 14.94
N TRP A 99 -1.28 11.91 13.82
CA TRP A 99 -2.49 11.61 13.08
C TRP A 99 -2.51 10.16 12.57
N ILE A 100 -1.38 9.69 12.00
CA ILE A 100 -1.28 8.30 11.54
C ILE A 100 -1.57 7.33 12.68
N VAL A 101 -0.96 7.56 13.84
CA VAL A 101 -1.13 6.67 14.99
C VAL A 101 -2.56 6.71 15.51
N GLU A 102 -3.15 7.90 15.61
CA GLU A 102 -4.50 8.05 16.15
C GLU A 102 -5.58 7.45 15.25
N GLU A 103 -5.36 7.46 13.94
CA GLU A 103 -6.36 6.97 12.99
C GLU A 103 -6.23 5.48 12.70
N THR A 104 -5.25 4.80 13.28
CA THR A 104 -5.06 3.37 13.07
C THR A 104 -5.31 2.59 14.36
N ASN A 105 -5.79 1.36 14.19
CA ASN A 105 -6.02 0.48 15.33
C ASN A 105 -4.71 0.00 15.91
N SER A 106 -4.75 -0.26 17.17
CA SER A 106 -3.65 -0.89 17.85
C SER A 106 -3.93 -2.38 18.03
#